data_4d434e816adac37e91dc18b936d2a31e
#
_entry.id   4d434e816adac37e91dc18b936d2a31e
#
_cell.length_a   1.000
_cell.length_b   1.000
_cell.length_c   1.000
_cell.angle_alpha   90.00
_cell.angle_beta   90.00
_cell.angle_gamma   90.00
#
_symmetry.space_group_name_H-M   'P 1'
#
loop_
_entity.id
_entity.type
_entity.pdbx_description
1 polymer ?
#
loop_
_entity_poly.entity_id
_entity_poly.type
_entity_poly.pdbx_seq_one_letter_code
_entity_poly.pdbx_strand_id
1 'polypeptide(L)'
;MRHIISAPPHVDVSATVAELAKAQGLSVQSDPSRKICEAYGYQTIYEMPLELQKRARRQLIETHIEALQQRDQVVCDHSVFTWLADWMRWLWSETPAEEWEAVLDLSRPAIPLYGTIHHIADGKLAAYDGYRWLDRRNGVQIERLLRHLYTDFGCNERVVFSHT
;
A
#
# COMPACT_ATOMS: atom_id res chain seq x y z
N MET A 1 -12.36 3.22 14.41
CA MET A 1 -11.53 4.25 13.71
C MET A 1 -10.41 3.55 12.95
N ARG A 2 -10.24 3.82 11.67
CA ARG A 2 -9.22 3.16 10.83
C ARG A 2 -8.24 4.21 10.32
N HIS A 3 -6.96 4.02 10.62
CA HIS A 3 -5.86 4.85 10.14
C HIS A 3 -5.05 4.06 9.13
N ILE A 4 -4.82 4.64 7.98
CA ILE A 4 -4.12 4.01 6.87
C ILE A 4 -2.84 4.79 6.62
N ILE A 5 -1.71 4.14 6.68
CA ILE A 5 -0.44 4.74 6.29
C ILE A 5 -0.22 4.46 4.80
N SER A 6 0.07 5.51 4.08
CA SER A 6 0.37 5.45 2.65
C SER A 6 1.68 6.17 2.41
N ALA A 7 2.72 5.43 2.08
CA ALA A 7 4.06 5.93 1.91
C ALA A 7 4.78 5.21 0.77
N PRO A 8 5.77 5.86 0.13
CA PRO A 8 6.68 5.16 -0.77
C PRO A 8 7.48 4.08 -0.04
N PRO A 9 7.89 2.99 -0.71
CA PRO A 9 8.49 1.82 -0.05
C PRO A 9 9.84 2.10 0.64
N HIS A 10 10.51 3.19 0.29
CA HIS A 10 11.79 3.58 0.92
C HIS A 10 11.65 4.33 2.25
N VAL A 11 10.43 4.71 2.64
CA VAL A 11 10.16 5.43 3.89
C VAL A 11 9.83 4.43 5.00
N ASP A 12 10.53 4.57 6.14
CA ASP A 12 10.22 3.78 7.34
C ASP A 12 9.03 4.39 8.07
N VAL A 13 7.92 3.69 8.08
CA VAL A 13 6.68 4.11 8.73
C VAL A 13 6.47 3.49 10.11
N SER A 14 7.41 2.66 10.57
CA SER A 14 7.25 1.85 11.78
C SER A 14 7.00 2.70 13.04
N ALA A 15 7.71 3.81 13.18
CA ALA A 15 7.54 4.73 14.33
C ALA A 15 6.14 5.36 14.31
N THR A 16 5.70 5.89 13.18
CA THR A 16 4.37 6.50 13.02
C THR A 16 3.25 5.51 13.32
N VAL A 17 3.37 4.28 12.82
CA VAL A 17 2.42 3.19 13.09
C VAL A 17 2.35 2.90 14.58
N ALA A 18 3.51 2.75 15.25
CA ALA A 18 3.58 2.44 16.66
C ALA A 18 3.01 3.58 17.54
N GLU A 19 3.31 4.82 17.20
CA GLU A 19 2.78 6.00 17.91
C GLU A 19 1.26 6.12 17.78
N LEU A 20 0.72 5.98 16.57
CA LEU A 20 -0.74 6.01 16.35
C LEU A 20 -1.44 4.86 17.07
N ALA A 21 -0.90 3.65 16.98
CA ALA A 21 -1.46 2.49 17.66
C ALA A 21 -1.50 2.69 19.17
N LYS A 22 -0.40 3.18 19.78
CA LYS A 22 -0.31 3.44 21.21
C LYS A 22 -1.22 4.58 21.66
N ALA A 23 -1.20 5.71 20.93
CA ALA A 23 -1.96 6.91 21.31
C ALA A 23 -3.47 6.70 21.28
N GLN A 24 -3.96 5.83 20.42
CA GLN A 24 -5.38 5.62 20.19
C GLN A 24 -5.88 4.22 20.59
N GLY A 25 -5.02 3.36 21.13
CA GLY A 25 -5.39 2.01 21.54
C GLY A 25 -5.78 1.10 20.36
N LEU A 26 -5.14 1.28 19.21
CA LEU A 26 -5.47 0.55 17.97
C LEU A 26 -4.62 -0.71 17.82
N SER A 27 -5.20 -1.72 17.16
CA SER A 27 -4.41 -2.86 16.67
C SER A 27 -3.60 -2.45 15.43
N VAL A 28 -2.46 -3.13 15.21
CA VAL A 28 -1.64 -2.94 14.01
C VAL A 28 -1.94 -4.04 13.00
N GLN A 29 -2.10 -3.66 11.74
CA GLN A 29 -2.15 -4.57 10.61
C GLN A 29 -0.95 -4.32 9.72
N SER A 30 -0.04 -5.27 9.70
CA SER A 30 1.17 -5.20 8.85
C SER A 30 0.90 -5.65 7.42
N ASP A 31 1.71 -5.13 6.51
CA ASP A 31 1.70 -5.48 5.09
C ASP A 31 1.82 -7.00 4.89
N PRO A 32 0.85 -7.64 4.22
CA PRO A 32 0.87 -9.09 3.98
C PRO A 32 1.81 -9.53 2.87
N SER A 33 2.48 -8.61 2.16
CA SER A 33 3.26 -8.89 0.95
C SER A 33 4.32 -9.97 1.17
N ARG A 34 5.04 -9.94 2.29
CA ARG A 34 6.04 -10.97 2.59
C ARG A 34 5.42 -12.37 2.68
N LYS A 35 4.31 -12.51 3.39
CA LYS A 35 3.63 -13.80 3.54
C LYS A 35 3.11 -14.34 2.20
N ILE A 36 2.63 -13.46 1.35
CA ILE A 36 2.16 -13.82 0.00
C ILE A 36 3.33 -14.26 -0.87
N CYS A 37 4.46 -13.54 -0.85
CA CYS A 37 5.64 -13.94 -1.58
C CYS A 37 6.17 -15.31 -1.13
N GLU A 38 6.29 -15.53 0.17
CA GLU A 38 6.71 -16.81 0.76
C GLU A 38 5.77 -17.96 0.37
N ALA A 39 4.45 -17.73 0.37
CA ALA A 39 3.46 -18.72 -0.05
C ALA A 39 3.59 -19.13 -1.52
N TYR A 40 4.07 -18.25 -2.37
CA TYR A 40 4.38 -18.53 -3.78
C TYR A 40 5.81 -19.04 -4.00
N GLY A 41 6.64 -19.12 -2.95
CA GLY A 41 8.02 -19.61 -3.03
C GLY A 41 9.03 -18.59 -3.56
N TYR A 42 8.73 -17.29 -3.47
CA TYR A 42 9.60 -16.20 -3.91
C TYR A 42 10.02 -15.30 -2.75
N GLN A 43 11.18 -14.68 -2.86
CA GLN A 43 11.65 -13.71 -1.89
C GLN A 43 10.95 -12.37 -2.07
N THR A 44 10.75 -11.94 -3.31
CA THR A 44 10.08 -10.68 -3.65
C THR A 44 9.04 -10.88 -4.73
N ILE A 45 8.07 -9.97 -4.81
CA ILE A 45 7.05 -9.97 -5.86
C ILE A 45 7.68 -9.73 -7.25
N TYR A 46 8.81 -9.03 -7.30
CA TYR A 46 9.49 -8.68 -8.56
C TYR A 46 10.22 -9.86 -9.21
N GLU A 47 10.49 -10.93 -8.45
CA GLU A 47 11.10 -12.16 -8.98
C GLU A 47 10.07 -13.12 -9.59
N MET A 48 8.80 -12.86 -9.37
CA MET A 48 7.72 -13.70 -9.90
C MET A 48 7.55 -13.51 -11.41
N PRO A 49 7.12 -14.55 -12.15
CA PRO A 49 6.61 -14.37 -13.51
C PRO A 49 5.47 -13.34 -13.56
N LEU A 50 5.34 -12.63 -14.68
CA LEU A 50 4.41 -11.50 -14.84
C LEU A 50 2.99 -11.80 -14.35
N GLU A 51 2.39 -12.89 -14.79
CA GLU A 51 1.02 -13.25 -14.40
C GLU A 51 0.90 -13.54 -12.89
N LEU A 52 1.95 -14.09 -12.29
CA LEU A 52 1.97 -14.32 -10.85
C LEU A 52 2.14 -13.01 -10.07
N GLN A 53 2.93 -12.05 -10.58
CA GLN A 53 3.02 -10.71 -10.01
C GLN A 53 1.65 -10.02 -9.97
N LYS A 54 0.89 -10.07 -11.08
CA LYS A 54 -0.45 -9.52 -11.17
C LYS A 54 -1.41 -10.19 -10.18
N ARG A 55 -1.37 -11.52 -10.12
CA ARG A 55 -2.18 -12.30 -9.19
C ARG A 55 -1.86 -11.99 -7.73
N ALA A 56 -0.57 -11.92 -7.37
CA ALA A 56 -0.14 -11.61 -6.01
C ALA A 56 -0.61 -10.21 -5.58
N ARG A 57 -0.54 -9.20 -6.45
CA ARG A 57 -1.03 -7.84 -6.13
C ARG A 57 -2.54 -7.79 -5.95
N ARG A 58 -3.32 -8.52 -6.76
CA ARG A 58 -4.77 -8.63 -6.52
C ARG A 58 -5.05 -9.27 -5.17
N GLN A 59 -4.36 -10.33 -4.83
CA GLN A 59 -4.49 -11.00 -3.52
C GLN A 59 -4.13 -10.08 -2.35
N LEU A 60 -3.13 -9.19 -2.50
CA LEU A 60 -2.81 -8.16 -1.50
C LEU A 60 -3.99 -7.24 -1.24
N ILE A 61 -4.62 -6.74 -2.31
CA ILE A 61 -5.79 -5.86 -2.24
C ILE A 61 -6.96 -6.57 -1.54
N GLU A 62 -7.29 -7.79 -1.95
CA GLU A 62 -8.35 -8.61 -1.37
C GLU A 62 -8.12 -8.86 0.13
N THR A 63 -6.92 -9.34 0.48
CA THR A 63 -6.54 -9.62 1.87
C THR A 63 -6.65 -8.37 2.76
N HIS A 64 -6.27 -7.20 2.24
CA HIS A 64 -6.38 -5.94 2.96
C HIS A 64 -7.84 -5.54 3.21
N ILE A 65 -8.68 -5.65 2.20
CA ILE A 65 -10.12 -5.33 2.31
C ILE A 65 -10.79 -6.24 3.33
N GLU A 66 -10.56 -7.56 3.24
CA GLU A 66 -11.10 -8.53 4.19
C GLU A 66 -10.68 -8.22 5.62
N ALA A 67 -9.41 -7.90 5.84
CA ALA A 67 -8.90 -7.56 7.16
C ALA A 67 -9.50 -6.26 7.72
N LEU A 68 -9.75 -5.27 6.86
CA LEU A 68 -10.43 -4.02 7.25
C LEU A 68 -11.91 -4.24 7.59
N GLN A 69 -12.59 -5.14 6.87
CA GLN A 69 -13.98 -5.47 7.16
C GLN A 69 -14.16 -6.12 8.53
N GLN A 70 -13.15 -6.85 9.00
CA GLN A 70 -13.16 -7.55 10.28
C GLN A 70 -12.74 -6.67 11.47
N ARG A 71 -12.26 -5.44 11.26
CA ARG A 71 -11.66 -4.59 12.30
C ARG A 71 -12.11 -3.14 12.17
N ASP A 72 -12.67 -2.59 13.26
CA ASP A 72 -13.10 -1.19 13.31
C ASP A 72 -12.06 -0.25 13.92
N GLN A 73 -11.09 -0.79 14.66
CA GLN A 73 -10.04 -0.03 15.34
C GLN A 73 -8.66 -0.59 14.95
N VAL A 74 -8.08 0.00 13.91
CA VAL A 74 -6.82 -0.49 13.34
C VAL A 74 -6.00 0.64 12.74
N VAL A 75 -4.69 0.52 12.82
CA VAL A 75 -3.73 1.23 11.97
C VAL A 75 -3.06 0.23 11.02
N CYS A 76 -3.12 0.51 9.72
CA CYS A 76 -2.46 -0.28 8.68
C CYS A 76 -1.19 0.45 8.22
N ASP A 77 -0.08 -0.27 8.13
CA ASP A 77 1.19 0.27 7.62
C ASP A 77 1.29 0.29 6.08
N HIS A 78 0.17 0.06 5.42
CA HIS A 78 0.02 -0.03 3.96
C HIS A 78 -1.38 0.37 3.51
N SER A 79 -1.55 0.54 2.19
CA SER A 79 -2.82 0.91 1.57
C SER A 79 -3.00 0.25 0.21
N VAL A 80 -4.23 0.17 -0.29
CA VAL A 80 -4.47 -0.24 -1.69
C VAL A 80 -3.74 0.71 -2.66
N PHE A 81 -3.61 1.99 -2.32
CA PHE A 81 -2.91 2.97 -3.15
C PHE A 81 -1.44 2.63 -3.34
N THR A 82 -0.78 2.09 -2.31
CA THR A 82 0.63 1.67 -2.42
C THR A 82 0.80 0.56 -3.46
N TRP A 83 -0.08 -0.44 -3.45
CA TRP A 83 -0.02 -1.53 -4.42
C TRP A 83 -0.48 -1.11 -5.82
N LEU A 84 -1.46 -0.22 -5.94
CA LEU A 84 -1.86 0.37 -7.23
C LEU A 84 -0.72 1.21 -7.83
N ALA A 85 -0.06 2.03 -7.03
CA ALA A 85 1.09 2.82 -7.48
C ALA A 85 2.25 1.92 -7.92
N ASP A 86 2.51 0.82 -7.19
CA ASP A 86 3.50 -0.18 -7.55
C ASP A 86 3.11 -0.91 -8.85
N TRP A 87 1.83 -1.23 -9.04
CA TRP A 87 1.32 -1.80 -10.29
C TRP A 87 1.53 -0.84 -11.47
N MET A 88 1.12 0.42 -11.33
CA MET A 88 1.33 1.45 -12.35
C MET A 88 2.82 1.63 -12.67
N ARG A 89 3.68 1.52 -11.68
CA ARG A 89 5.13 1.71 -11.86
C ARG A 89 5.78 0.57 -12.64
N TRP A 90 5.37 -0.67 -12.40
CA TRP A 90 6.10 -1.84 -12.87
C TRP A 90 5.36 -2.66 -13.94
N LEU A 91 4.04 -2.61 -13.97
CA LEU A 91 3.22 -3.47 -14.81
C LEU A 91 2.37 -2.71 -15.83
N TRP A 92 2.48 -1.38 -15.87
CA TRP A 92 1.60 -0.55 -16.71
C TRP A 92 1.65 -0.94 -18.19
N SER A 93 2.84 -1.14 -18.76
CA SER A 93 3.02 -1.53 -20.17
C SER A 93 2.47 -2.92 -20.50
N GLU A 94 2.34 -3.76 -19.49
CA GLU A 94 1.90 -5.15 -19.62
C GLU A 94 0.44 -5.36 -19.17
N THR A 95 -0.27 -4.27 -18.91
CA THR A 95 -1.63 -4.31 -18.37
C THR A 95 -2.61 -3.72 -19.39
N PRO A 96 -3.47 -4.53 -20.03
CA PRO A 96 -4.56 -4.04 -20.87
C PRO A 96 -5.51 -3.13 -20.08
N ALA A 97 -6.19 -2.21 -20.78
CA ALA A 97 -7.09 -1.24 -20.15
C ALA A 97 -8.20 -1.92 -19.33
N GLU A 98 -8.80 -2.97 -19.87
CA GLU A 98 -9.85 -3.72 -19.18
C GLU A 98 -9.34 -4.40 -17.91
N GLU A 99 -8.10 -4.87 -17.92
CA GLU A 99 -7.47 -5.46 -16.74
C GLU A 99 -7.22 -4.41 -15.67
N TRP A 100 -6.75 -3.22 -16.08
CA TRP A 100 -6.55 -2.10 -15.15
C TRP A 100 -7.86 -1.65 -14.51
N GLU A 101 -8.93 -1.49 -15.28
CA GLU A 101 -10.25 -1.16 -14.74
C GLU A 101 -10.74 -2.21 -13.73
N ALA A 102 -10.54 -3.50 -14.01
CA ALA A 102 -10.86 -4.56 -13.07
C ALA A 102 -10.06 -4.47 -11.75
N VAL A 103 -8.80 -4.05 -11.80
CA VAL A 103 -7.97 -3.82 -10.60
C VAL A 103 -8.44 -2.59 -9.81
N LEU A 104 -8.84 -1.52 -10.49
CA LEU A 104 -9.44 -0.36 -9.85
C LEU A 104 -10.75 -0.73 -9.15
N ASP A 105 -11.62 -1.46 -9.82
CA ASP A 105 -12.91 -1.92 -9.27
C ASP A 105 -12.71 -2.84 -8.06
N LEU A 106 -11.72 -3.72 -8.09
CA LEU A 106 -11.32 -4.54 -6.95
C LEU A 106 -10.89 -3.69 -5.74
N SER A 107 -10.27 -2.54 -6.00
CA SER A 107 -9.73 -1.66 -4.95
C SER A 107 -10.78 -0.72 -4.34
N ARG A 108 -11.83 -0.36 -5.09
CA ARG A 108 -12.87 0.60 -4.67
C ARG A 108 -13.53 0.27 -3.33
N PRO A 109 -13.82 -1.00 -2.98
CA PRO A 109 -14.43 -1.34 -1.69
C PRO A 109 -13.58 -0.98 -0.47
N ALA A 110 -12.26 -0.77 -0.61
CA ALA A 110 -11.40 -0.31 0.48
C ALA A 110 -11.70 1.13 0.90
N ILE A 111 -12.09 1.97 -0.05
CA ILE A 111 -12.18 3.43 0.13
C ILE A 111 -13.17 3.84 1.23
N PRO A 112 -14.43 3.37 1.25
CA PRO A 112 -15.35 3.71 2.34
C PRO A 112 -14.90 3.17 3.70
N LEU A 113 -14.00 2.18 3.73
CA LEU A 113 -13.46 1.62 4.97
C LEU A 113 -12.34 2.49 5.56
N TYR A 114 -11.71 3.34 4.77
CA TYR A 114 -10.64 4.24 5.22
C TYR A 114 -11.21 5.41 6.02
N GLY A 115 -10.71 5.62 7.22
CA GLY A 115 -10.98 6.82 8.02
C GLY A 115 -10.02 7.94 7.63
N THR A 116 -8.82 7.93 8.19
CA THR A 116 -7.75 8.90 7.86
C THR A 116 -6.65 8.21 7.11
N ILE A 117 -6.19 8.83 6.03
CA ILE A 117 -5.04 8.39 5.25
C ILE A 117 -3.84 9.29 5.61
N HIS A 118 -2.84 8.73 6.25
CA HIS A 118 -1.60 9.44 6.59
C HIS A 118 -0.60 9.24 5.45
N HIS A 119 -0.44 10.26 4.63
CA HIS A 119 0.58 10.25 3.57
C HIS A 119 1.91 10.73 4.12
N ILE A 120 2.91 9.86 4.08
CA ILE A 120 4.27 10.15 4.51
C ILE A 120 5.16 10.15 3.27
N ALA A 121 5.44 11.34 2.76
CA ALA A 121 6.23 11.49 1.52
C ALA A 121 7.73 11.39 1.77
N ASP A 122 8.19 11.81 2.96
CA ASP A 122 9.60 11.93 3.32
C ASP A 122 9.79 11.48 4.77
N GLY A 123 10.97 10.99 5.11
CA GLY A 123 11.26 10.51 6.45
C GLY A 123 12.54 9.69 6.52
N LYS A 124 12.70 8.99 7.65
CA LYS A 124 13.80 8.05 7.84
C LYS A 124 13.73 6.96 6.76
N LEU A 125 14.86 6.66 6.14
CA LEU A 125 14.93 5.58 5.16
C LEU A 125 14.68 4.25 5.86
N ALA A 126 13.85 3.41 5.22
CA ALA A 126 13.65 2.04 5.65
C ALA A 126 14.97 1.27 5.58
N ALA A 127 15.20 0.38 6.55
CA ALA A 127 16.32 -0.55 6.48
C ALA A 127 16.10 -1.55 5.33
N TYR A 128 17.20 -1.91 4.66
CA TYR A 128 17.13 -2.95 3.64
C TYR A 128 16.77 -4.29 4.28
N ASP A 129 15.65 -4.85 3.86
CA ASP A 129 15.11 -6.11 4.37
C ASP A 129 15.15 -7.27 3.35
N GLY A 130 15.80 -7.04 2.21
CA GLY A 130 15.92 -8.01 1.11
C GLY A 130 14.64 -8.17 0.27
N TYR A 131 13.61 -7.39 0.56
CA TYR A 131 12.27 -7.61 0.06
C TYR A 131 11.69 -6.38 -0.67
N ARG A 132 12.00 -5.16 -0.18
CA ARG A 132 11.52 -3.90 -0.77
C ARG A 132 12.53 -3.32 -1.74
N TRP A 133 12.01 -2.67 -2.78
CA TRP A 133 12.84 -1.85 -3.66
C TRP A 133 13.04 -0.47 -3.06
N LEU A 134 14.18 -0.24 -2.42
CA LEU A 134 14.47 0.98 -1.65
C LEU A 134 15.16 2.10 -2.47
N ASP A 135 15.13 2.04 -3.80
CA ASP A 135 15.66 3.12 -4.62
C ASP A 135 14.86 4.42 -4.43
N ARG A 136 15.55 5.48 -3.99
CA ARG A 136 14.93 6.80 -3.77
C ARG A 136 14.26 7.36 -5.03
N ARG A 137 14.82 7.11 -6.21
CA ARG A 137 14.22 7.57 -7.48
C ARG A 137 12.89 6.87 -7.73
N ASN A 138 12.83 5.59 -7.45
CA ASN A 138 11.58 4.83 -7.48
C ASN A 138 10.58 5.40 -6.47
N GLY A 139 11.04 5.71 -5.26
CA GLY A 139 10.20 6.30 -4.22
C GLY A 139 9.54 7.61 -4.63
N VAL A 140 10.27 8.51 -5.30
CA VAL A 140 9.69 9.77 -5.82
C VAL A 140 8.62 9.51 -6.88
N GLN A 141 8.79 8.50 -7.72
CA GLN A 141 7.78 8.15 -8.72
C GLN A 141 6.53 7.55 -8.07
N ILE A 142 6.70 6.64 -7.13
CA ILE A 142 5.59 6.07 -6.35
C ILE A 142 4.84 7.17 -5.60
N GLU A 143 5.53 8.11 -4.99
CA GLU A 143 4.91 9.24 -4.28
C GLU A 143 3.99 10.07 -5.18
N ARG A 144 4.42 10.37 -6.40
CA ARG A 144 3.61 11.07 -7.40
C ARG A 144 2.36 10.26 -7.81
N LEU A 145 2.53 8.95 -8.00
CA LEU A 145 1.42 8.05 -8.32
C LEU A 145 0.41 7.96 -7.17
N LEU A 146 0.87 7.93 -5.92
CA LEU A 146 -0.01 7.95 -4.75
C LEU A 146 -0.90 9.20 -4.74
N ARG A 147 -0.34 10.40 -4.97
CA ARG A 147 -1.12 11.65 -5.03
C ARG A 147 -2.15 11.64 -6.15
N HIS A 148 -1.78 11.10 -7.32
CA HIS A 148 -2.70 10.94 -8.43
C HIS A 148 -3.87 10.03 -8.06
N LEU A 149 -3.58 8.87 -7.48
CA LEU A 149 -4.59 7.91 -7.03
C LEU A 149 -5.55 8.48 -5.99
N TYR A 150 -5.09 9.29 -5.03
CA TYR A 150 -5.99 9.94 -4.07
C TYR A 150 -7.03 10.83 -4.76
N THR A 151 -6.62 11.51 -5.84
CA THR A 151 -7.51 12.35 -6.64
C THR A 151 -8.51 11.50 -7.42
N ASP A 152 -8.05 10.46 -8.09
CA ASP A 152 -8.89 9.57 -8.90
C ASP A 152 -9.94 8.83 -8.07
N PHE A 153 -9.60 8.49 -6.83
CA PHE A 153 -10.52 7.84 -5.89
C PHE A 153 -11.34 8.84 -5.04
N GLY A 154 -11.17 10.14 -5.23
CA GLY A 154 -11.89 11.18 -4.48
C GLY A 154 -11.59 11.20 -2.99
N CYS A 155 -10.35 10.85 -2.59
CA CYS A 155 -9.96 10.69 -1.18
C CYS A 155 -9.21 11.89 -0.60
N ASN A 156 -8.96 12.94 -1.36
CA ASN A 156 -8.09 14.05 -0.96
C ASN A 156 -8.45 14.66 0.41
N GLU A 157 -9.73 14.77 0.73
CA GLU A 157 -10.19 15.32 2.01
C GLU A 157 -9.85 14.45 3.23
N ARG A 158 -9.52 13.17 3.00
CA ARG A 158 -9.13 12.22 4.06
C ARG A 158 -7.63 12.09 4.22
N VAL A 159 -6.86 12.71 3.31
CA VAL A 159 -5.40 12.60 3.31
C VAL A 159 -4.78 13.68 4.20
N VAL A 160 -4.03 13.24 5.20
CA VAL A 160 -3.20 14.08 6.04
C VAL A 160 -1.74 13.90 5.63
N PHE A 161 -1.12 14.96 5.15
CA PHE A 161 0.29 14.95 4.78
C PHE A 161 1.13 15.18 6.04
N SER A 162 1.99 14.21 6.34
CA SER A 162 2.93 14.29 7.47
C SER A 162 4.36 14.35 6.95
N HIS A 163 5.13 15.26 7.52
CA HIS A 163 6.59 15.31 7.40
C HIS A 163 7.14 14.74 8.71
N THR A 164 7.95 13.70 8.64
CA THR A 164 8.61 13.09 9.80
C THR A 164 10.00 13.67 10.01
#